data_6f5331eb3eb3ddb099c05b90fcd2df1a
#
_entry.id   6f5331eb3eb3ddb099c05b90fcd2df1a
#
_cell.length_a   1.000
_cell.length_b   1.000
_cell.length_c   1.000
_cell.angle_alpha   90.00
_cell.angle_beta   90.00
_cell.angle_gamma   90.00
#
_symmetry.space_group_name_H-M   'P 1'
#
loop_
_entity.id
_entity.type
_entity.pdbx_description
1 polymer ?
#
loop_
_entity_poly.entity_id
_entity_poly.type
_entity_poly.pdbx_seq_one_letter_code
_entity_poly.pdbx_strand_id
1 'polypeptide(L)'
;MSAAQQTRGTPLQQWRAWFAQRGWAPLPFQRDVWKRYLDGESGLLHTPTGSGKTLAAFGGPLLDALAARRRKLPVKPATTARRQQQRTLQVLWITPLRALATDTARALREPVEALGLDWQVGLRTGDASARDKRLARSGKLDVLVTTPESLALLLSYPDTAPQLSALRCVIVDEWHELLGNKRGVLLQLCLARLRXVA
;
A
#
# COMPACT_ATOMS: atom_id res chain seq x y z
N MET A 1 -17.93 4.87 -19.12
CA MET A 1 -18.49 5.58 -17.95
C MET A 1 -17.52 6.70 -17.57
N SER A 2 -18.03 7.91 -17.33
CA SER A 2 -17.21 9.09 -17.04
C SER A 2 -16.56 8.99 -15.66
N ALA A 3 -15.35 9.56 -15.52
CA ALA A 3 -14.64 9.66 -14.25
C ALA A 3 -15.50 10.32 -13.14
N ALA A 4 -16.42 11.21 -13.52
CA ALA A 4 -17.34 11.88 -12.60
C ALA A 4 -18.36 10.93 -11.96
N GLN A 5 -18.66 9.81 -12.60
CA GLN A 5 -19.59 8.80 -12.05
C GLN A 5 -18.91 7.89 -11.02
N GLN A 6 -17.58 7.75 -11.11
CA GLN A 6 -16.81 6.89 -10.20
C GLN A 6 -16.61 7.50 -8.80
N THR A 7 -16.80 8.81 -8.66
CA THR A 7 -16.61 9.49 -7.38
C THR A 7 -17.90 9.59 -6.54
N ARG A 8 -19.03 9.14 -7.09
CA ARG A 8 -20.31 9.15 -6.37
C ARG A 8 -20.48 7.88 -5.54
N GLY A 9 -20.96 8.04 -4.31
CA GLY A 9 -21.20 6.94 -3.39
C GLY A 9 -20.20 6.88 -2.24
N THR A 10 -20.46 5.98 -1.31
CA THR A 10 -19.57 5.73 -0.19
C THR A 10 -18.28 5.04 -0.66
N PRO A 11 -17.19 5.09 0.11
CA PRO A 11 -15.98 4.35 -0.22
C PRO A 11 -16.25 2.86 -0.54
N LEU A 12 -17.07 2.21 0.27
CA LEU A 12 -17.39 0.79 0.06
C LEU A 12 -18.19 0.57 -1.23
N GLN A 13 -19.13 1.49 -1.56
CA GLN A 13 -19.87 1.41 -2.82
C GLN A 13 -18.94 1.55 -4.02
N GLN A 14 -17.99 2.47 -3.98
CA GLN A 14 -17.00 2.67 -5.04
C GLN A 14 -16.12 1.42 -5.19
N TRP A 15 -15.68 0.83 -4.08
CA TRP A 15 -14.83 -0.37 -4.07
C TRP A 15 -15.59 -1.58 -4.64
N ARG A 16 -16.85 -1.77 -4.24
CA ARG A 16 -17.72 -2.84 -4.77
C ARG A 16 -18.00 -2.66 -6.26
N ALA A 17 -18.18 -1.42 -6.72
CA ALA A 17 -18.39 -1.12 -8.13
C ALA A 17 -17.17 -1.52 -8.97
N TRP A 18 -15.96 -1.28 -8.44
CA TRP A 18 -14.73 -1.70 -9.12
C TRP A 18 -14.66 -3.24 -9.26
N PHE A 19 -15.01 -3.96 -8.20
CA PHE A 19 -15.12 -5.42 -8.24
C PHE A 19 -16.12 -5.87 -9.33
N ALA A 20 -17.31 -5.26 -9.34
CA ALA A 20 -18.39 -5.61 -10.28
C ALA A 20 -17.97 -5.39 -11.73
N GLN A 21 -17.22 -4.33 -12.03
CA GLN A 21 -16.70 -4.05 -13.38
C GLN A 21 -15.80 -5.18 -13.89
N ARG A 22 -15.20 -5.94 -12.98
CA ARG A 22 -14.32 -7.08 -13.29
C ARG A 22 -15.05 -8.41 -13.27
N GLY A 23 -16.37 -8.39 -13.06
CA GLY A 23 -17.18 -9.60 -12.90
C GLY A 23 -16.95 -10.29 -11.56
N TRP A 24 -16.46 -9.56 -10.56
CA TRP A 24 -16.14 -10.10 -9.23
C TRP A 24 -17.13 -9.61 -8.19
N ALA A 25 -17.23 -10.33 -7.09
CA ALA A 25 -17.91 -9.89 -5.88
C ALA A 25 -16.95 -10.06 -4.69
N PRO A 26 -16.93 -9.11 -3.76
CA PRO A 26 -16.08 -9.26 -2.58
C PRO A 26 -16.43 -10.51 -1.80
N LEU A 27 -15.40 -11.29 -1.48
CA LEU A 27 -15.53 -12.52 -0.70
C LEU A 27 -15.76 -12.19 0.78
N PRO A 28 -16.42 -13.07 1.55
CA PRO A 28 -16.67 -12.81 2.97
C PRO A 28 -15.40 -12.48 3.76
N PHE A 29 -14.30 -13.23 3.56
CA PHE A 29 -13.06 -12.98 4.29
C PHE A 29 -12.44 -11.62 3.92
N GLN A 30 -12.58 -11.18 2.66
CA GLN A 30 -12.09 -9.85 2.24
C GLN A 30 -12.82 -8.75 3.02
N ARG A 31 -14.16 -8.86 3.11
CA ARG A 31 -14.97 -7.89 3.83
C ARG A 31 -14.62 -7.87 5.33
N ASP A 32 -14.36 -9.03 5.92
CA ASP A 32 -13.95 -9.13 7.33
C ASP A 32 -12.60 -8.44 7.55
N VAL A 33 -11.61 -8.68 6.67
CA VAL A 33 -10.30 -8.03 6.76
C VAL A 33 -10.43 -6.51 6.65
N TRP A 34 -11.22 -6.02 5.69
CA TRP A 34 -11.43 -4.58 5.52
C TRP A 34 -12.04 -3.96 6.77
N LYS A 35 -13.05 -4.62 7.34
CA LYS A 35 -13.71 -4.13 8.55
C LYS A 35 -12.72 -4.06 9.71
N ARG A 36 -11.99 -5.15 9.96
CA ARG A 36 -10.99 -5.21 11.04
C ARG A 36 -9.93 -4.12 10.89
N TYR A 37 -9.44 -3.92 9.67
CA TYR A 37 -8.47 -2.85 9.41
C TYR A 37 -9.05 -1.47 9.78
N LEU A 38 -10.27 -1.19 9.35
CA LEU A 38 -10.93 0.10 9.62
C LEU A 38 -11.23 0.27 11.13
N ASP A 39 -11.39 -0.82 11.86
CA ASP A 39 -11.54 -0.83 13.31
C ASP A 39 -10.18 -0.67 14.03
N GLY A 40 -9.07 -0.60 13.29
CA GLY A 40 -7.73 -0.40 13.84
C GLY A 40 -7.02 -1.68 14.25
N GLU A 41 -7.51 -2.82 13.82
CA GLU A 41 -6.92 -4.12 14.20
C GLU A 41 -5.74 -4.47 13.30
N SER A 42 -4.78 -5.20 13.85
CA SER A 42 -3.74 -5.92 13.13
C SER A 42 -4.06 -7.41 13.15
N GLY A 43 -3.59 -8.14 12.16
CA GLY A 43 -3.91 -9.55 12.11
C GLY A 43 -3.09 -10.36 11.11
N LEU A 44 -3.34 -11.64 11.12
CA LEU A 44 -2.74 -12.61 10.19
C LEU A 44 -3.83 -13.11 9.26
N LEU A 45 -3.58 -12.99 7.96
CA LEU A 45 -4.49 -13.50 6.93
C LEU A 45 -3.89 -14.78 6.35
N HIS A 46 -4.58 -15.88 6.54
CA HIS A 46 -4.16 -17.18 6.02
C HIS A 46 -5.26 -17.76 5.13
N THR A 47 -5.00 -17.82 3.83
CA THR A 47 -5.91 -18.40 2.82
C THR A 47 -5.07 -19.04 1.72
N PRO A 48 -5.65 -19.94 0.93
CA PRO A 48 -4.93 -20.54 -0.21
C PRO A 48 -4.47 -19.49 -1.22
N THR A 49 -3.42 -19.84 -1.97
CA THR A 49 -2.88 -19.01 -3.06
C THR A 49 -3.97 -18.76 -4.11
N GLY A 50 -4.00 -17.55 -4.66
CA GLY A 50 -4.97 -17.17 -5.68
C GLY A 50 -6.37 -16.85 -5.15
N SER A 51 -6.53 -16.75 -3.85
CA SER A 51 -7.83 -16.56 -3.20
C SER A 51 -8.27 -15.10 -3.06
N GLY A 52 -7.48 -14.13 -3.57
CA GLY A 52 -7.81 -12.72 -3.44
C GLY A 52 -7.21 -12.03 -2.20
N LYS A 53 -6.11 -12.58 -1.66
CA LYS A 53 -5.41 -12.02 -0.48
C LYS A 53 -4.94 -10.59 -0.71
N THR A 54 -4.44 -10.28 -1.91
CA THR A 54 -3.93 -8.93 -2.23
C THR A 54 -5.02 -7.87 -2.02
N LEU A 55 -6.20 -8.12 -2.56
CA LEU A 55 -7.33 -7.20 -2.42
C LEU A 55 -7.90 -7.20 -1.00
N ALA A 56 -7.81 -8.34 -0.28
CA ALA A 56 -8.17 -8.37 1.13
C ALA A 56 -7.25 -7.44 1.94
N ALA A 57 -5.94 -7.57 1.77
CA ALA A 57 -4.96 -6.78 2.54
C ALA A 57 -4.99 -5.30 2.14
N PHE A 58 -5.11 -5.00 0.83
CA PHE A 58 -5.02 -3.61 0.33
C PHE A 58 -6.36 -2.85 0.43
N GLY A 59 -7.47 -3.56 0.52
CA GLY A 59 -8.80 -2.92 0.52
C GLY A 59 -9.06 -2.00 1.70
N GLY A 60 -8.58 -2.36 2.90
CA GLY A 60 -8.70 -1.51 4.09
C GLY A 60 -8.03 -0.14 3.89
N PRO A 61 -6.72 -0.12 3.57
CA PRO A 61 -6.04 1.14 3.24
C PRO A 61 -6.69 1.94 2.12
N LEU A 62 -7.19 1.27 1.07
CA LEU A 62 -7.91 1.96 -0.02
C LEU A 62 -9.20 2.61 0.48
N LEU A 63 -9.99 1.90 1.27
CA LEU A 63 -11.24 2.43 1.83
C LEU A 63 -10.96 3.63 2.72
N ASP A 64 -9.92 3.57 3.55
CA ASP A 64 -9.52 4.68 4.41
C ASP A 64 -9.12 5.90 3.56
N ALA A 65 -8.35 5.70 2.48
CA ALA A 65 -7.93 6.77 1.57
C ALA A 65 -9.14 7.40 0.87
N LEU A 66 -10.10 6.59 0.42
CA LEU A 66 -11.34 7.09 -0.21
C LEU A 66 -12.16 7.92 0.79
N ALA A 67 -12.24 7.47 2.04
CA ALA A 67 -12.96 8.19 3.09
C ALA A 67 -12.26 9.53 3.41
N ALA A 68 -10.92 9.53 3.47
CA ALA A 68 -10.14 10.75 3.70
C ALA A 68 -10.32 11.76 2.57
N ARG A 69 -10.34 11.29 1.31
CA ARG A 69 -10.61 12.14 0.15
C ARG A 69 -11.98 12.80 0.25
N ARG A 70 -12.98 12.06 0.70
CA ARG A 70 -14.36 12.55 0.83
C ARG A 70 -14.48 13.62 1.93
N ARG A 71 -13.71 13.48 3.02
CA ARG A 71 -13.72 14.44 4.14
C ARG A 71 -13.02 15.75 3.80
N LYS A 72 -12.10 15.75 2.85
CA LYS A 72 -11.44 16.98 2.39
C LYS A 72 -12.40 17.78 1.53
N LEU A 73 -13.04 18.77 2.13
CA LEU A 73 -13.82 19.78 1.41
C LEU A 73 -12.94 20.44 0.34
N PRO A 74 -13.53 20.98 -0.74
CA PRO A 74 -12.74 21.52 -1.85
C PRO A 74 -11.90 22.72 -1.41
N VAL A 75 -10.71 22.45 -0.97
CA VAL A 75 -9.66 23.46 -0.88
C VAL A 75 -9.19 23.71 -2.33
N LYS A 76 -8.92 24.96 -2.67
CA LYS A 76 -8.36 25.33 -3.98
C LYS A 76 -7.35 24.27 -4.41
N PRO A 77 -7.43 23.79 -5.67
CA PRO A 77 -6.56 22.70 -6.08
C PRO A 77 -5.09 23.12 -5.91
N ALA A 78 -4.39 22.37 -5.05
CA ALA A 78 -2.96 22.56 -4.91
C ALA A 78 -2.30 22.25 -6.26
N THR A 79 -1.31 23.01 -6.63
CA THR A 79 -0.55 22.73 -7.86
C THR A 79 0.03 21.32 -7.76
N THR A 80 0.21 20.68 -8.89
CA THR A 80 0.76 19.31 -8.96
C THR A 80 2.08 19.23 -8.19
N ALA A 81 2.92 20.26 -8.31
CA ALA A 81 4.21 20.34 -7.60
C ALA A 81 4.03 20.34 -6.08
N ARG A 82 3.07 21.11 -5.57
CA ARG A 82 2.81 21.20 -4.13
C ARG A 82 2.26 19.87 -3.57
N ARG A 83 1.43 19.18 -4.36
CA ARG A 83 0.92 17.85 -3.98
C ARG A 83 2.05 16.83 -3.90
N GLN A 84 3.00 16.88 -4.84
CA GLN A 84 4.15 15.98 -4.87
C GLN A 84 5.09 16.22 -3.69
N GLN A 85 5.22 17.46 -3.22
CA GLN A 85 6.06 17.80 -2.07
C GLN A 85 5.47 17.38 -0.72
N GLN A 86 4.16 17.12 -0.67
CA GLN A 86 3.46 16.81 0.58
C GLN A 86 3.08 15.34 0.73
N ARG A 87 3.58 14.47 -0.18
CA ARG A 87 3.30 13.03 -0.06
C ARG A 87 4.13 12.45 1.08
N THR A 88 3.48 11.60 1.86
CA THR A 88 4.12 10.78 2.89
C THR A 88 3.66 9.35 2.70
N LEU A 89 4.54 8.40 2.95
CA LEU A 89 4.25 6.99 2.75
C LEU A 89 3.13 6.55 3.70
N GLN A 90 2.06 6.00 3.14
CA GLN A 90 0.89 5.53 3.88
C GLN A 90 0.89 4.01 4.04
N VAL A 91 1.34 3.29 3.00
CA VAL A 91 1.31 1.82 2.97
C VAL A 91 2.68 1.29 2.56
N LEU A 92 3.21 0.38 3.36
CA LEU A 92 4.44 -0.35 3.06
C LEU A 92 4.09 -1.81 2.82
N TRP A 93 4.34 -2.29 1.60
CA TRP A 93 4.09 -3.69 1.22
C TRP A 93 5.43 -4.40 1.10
N ILE A 94 5.65 -5.41 1.92
CA ILE A 94 6.90 -6.16 1.98
C ILE A 94 6.66 -7.56 1.42
N THR A 95 7.40 -7.93 0.38
CA THR A 95 7.36 -9.26 -0.19
C THR A 95 8.76 -9.87 -0.19
N PRO A 96 8.94 -11.13 0.23
CA PRO A 96 10.25 -11.79 0.14
C PRO A 96 10.61 -12.18 -1.30
N LEU A 97 9.62 -12.26 -2.17
CA LEU A 97 9.78 -12.77 -3.53
C LEU A 97 9.95 -11.59 -4.50
N ARG A 98 11.22 -11.24 -4.76
CA ARG A 98 11.59 -10.15 -5.67
C ARG A 98 10.90 -10.27 -7.04
N ALA A 99 10.79 -11.50 -7.55
CA ALA A 99 10.14 -11.76 -8.82
C ALA A 99 8.67 -11.32 -8.85
N LEU A 100 7.99 -11.36 -7.70
CA LEU A 100 6.57 -10.98 -7.61
C LEU A 100 6.37 -9.49 -7.31
N ALA A 101 7.42 -8.77 -6.92
CA ALA A 101 7.28 -7.37 -6.48
C ALA A 101 6.72 -6.47 -7.58
N THR A 102 7.17 -6.66 -8.82
CA THR A 102 6.70 -5.88 -9.97
C THR A 102 5.22 -6.14 -10.24
N ASP A 103 4.81 -7.42 -10.23
CA ASP A 103 3.41 -7.78 -10.44
C ASP A 103 2.53 -7.28 -9.29
N THR A 104 3.04 -7.34 -8.07
CA THR A 104 2.34 -6.78 -6.90
C THR A 104 2.12 -5.28 -7.08
N ALA A 105 3.18 -4.52 -7.42
CA ALA A 105 3.05 -3.08 -7.63
C ALA A 105 2.03 -2.76 -8.71
N ARG A 106 2.02 -3.52 -9.80
CA ARG A 106 1.02 -3.38 -10.88
C ARG A 106 -0.39 -3.63 -10.36
N ALA A 107 -0.57 -4.72 -9.60
CA ALA A 107 -1.88 -5.10 -9.04
C ALA A 107 -2.41 -4.02 -8.08
N LEU A 108 -1.54 -3.36 -7.33
CA LEU A 108 -1.94 -2.28 -6.42
C LEU A 108 -2.27 -0.98 -7.18
N ARG A 109 -1.58 -0.71 -8.30
CA ARG A 109 -1.85 0.48 -9.12
C ARG A 109 -3.23 0.43 -9.77
N GLU A 110 -3.68 -0.74 -10.19
CA GLU A 110 -4.96 -0.88 -10.91
C GLU A 110 -6.15 -0.26 -10.17
N PRO A 111 -6.45 -0.66 -8.93
CA PRO A 111 -7.58 -0.05 -8.22
C PRO A 111 -7.32 1.41 -7.85
N VAL A 112 -6.08 1.78 -7.55
CA VAL A 112 -5.73 3.18 -7.24
C VAL A 112 -6.11 4.08 -8.41
N GLU A 113 -5.71 3.72 -9.63
CA GLU A 113 -6.00 4.48 -10.85
C GLU A 113 -7.49 4.44 -11.17
N ALA A 114 -8.11 3.26 -11.12
CA ALA A 114 -9.52 3.09 -11.46
C ALA A 114 -10.45 3.89 -10.54
N LEU A 115 -10.09 4.01 -9.26
CA LEU A 115 -10.86 4.76 -8.27
C LEU A 115 -10.52 6.24 -8.26
N GLY A 116 -9.59 6.68 -9.10
CA GLY A 116 -9.18 8.07 -9.20
C GLY A 116 -8.48 8.59 -7.94
N LEU A 117 -7.84 7.70 -7.18
CA LEU A 117 -7.03 8.12 -6.03
C LEU A 117 -5.72 8.74 -6.53
N ASP A 118 -5.36 9.89 -5.96
CA ASP A 118 -4.09 10.56 -6.25
C ASP A 118 -2.96 9.93 -5.42
N TRP A 119 -2.80 8.62 -5.54
CA TRP A 119 -1.76 7.85 -4.85
C TRP A 119 -0.69 7.41 -5.85
N GLN A 120 0.57 7.54 -5.44
CA GLN A 120 1.73 7.03 -6.20
C GLN A 120 2.19 5.71 -5.59
N VAL A 121 2.13 4.65 -6.40
CA VAL A 121 2.64 3.32 -6.03
C VAL A 121 4.01 3.14 -6.65
N GLY A 122 5.01 2.87 -5.83
CA GLY A 122 6.38 2.67 -6.28
C GLY A 122 6.96 1.34 -5.84
N LEU A 123 8.11 1.03 -6.42
CA LEU A 123 8.80 -0.24 -6.25
C LEU A 123 10.24 0.03 -5.83
N ARG A 124 10.74 -0.72 -4.82
CA ARG A 124 12.16 -0.73 -4.49
C ARG A 124 12.61 -2.15 -4.19
N THR A 125 13.37 -2.70 -5.12
CA THR A 125 14.04 -4.00 -4.99
C THR A 125 15.48 -3.85 -5.40
N GLY A 126 16.31 -4.87 -5.19
CA GLY A 126 17.72 -4.82 -5.54
C GLY A 126 17.96 -4.58 -7.03
N ASP A 127 17.07 -5.10 -7.87
CA ASP A 127 17.13 -4.99 -9.33
C ASP A 127 16.22 -3.88 -9.90
N ALA A 128 15.59 -3.08 -9.03
CA ALA A 128 14.77 -1.95 -9.48
C ALA A 128 15.63 -0.94 -10.24
N SER A 129 14.99 -0.21 -11.17
CA SER A 129 15.64 0.83 -11.94
C SER A 129 16.18 1.94 -11.05
N ALA A 130 17.18 2.69 -11.53
CA ALA A 130 17.69 3.86 -10.80
C ALA A 130 16.59 4.88 -10.54
N ARG A 131 15.64 5.02 -11.48
CA ARG A 131 14.48 5.90 -11.32
C ARG A 131 13.61 5.46 -10.13
N ASP A 132 13.30 4.15 -10.07
CA ASP A 132 12.46 3.60 -8.98
C ASP A 132 13.16 3.74 -7.63
N LYS A 133 14.46 3.50 -7.57
CA LYS A 133 15.24 3.65 -6.34
C LYS A 133 15.25 5.10 -5.86
N ARG A 134 15.42 6.06 -6.78
CA ARG A 134 15.36 7.49 -6.44
C ARG A 134 13.96 7.90 -5.97
N LEU A 135 12.93 7.41 -6.66
CA LEU A 135 11.53 7.74 -6.30
C LEU A 135 11.18 7.21 -4.90
N ALA A 136 11.59 5.97 -4.59
CA ALA A 136 11.37 5.37 -3.28
C ALA A 136 12.08 6.16 -2.16
N ARG A 137 13.25 6.72 -2.46
CA ARG A 137 14.04 7.50 -1.49
C ARG A 137 13.55 8.95 -1.37
N SER A 138 12.88 9.45 -2.39
CA SER A 138 12.48 10.88 -2.46
C SER A 138 11.31 11.24 -1.51
N GLY A 139 10.65 10.26 -0.92
CA GLY A 139 9.47 10.50 -0.08
C GLY A 139 8.24 10.92 -0.87
N LYS A 140 8.18 10.62 -2.17
CA LYS A 140 7.07 11.03 -3.05
C LYS A 140 6.11 9.90 -3.38
N LEU A 141 6.10 8.85 -2.54
CA LEU A 141 5.22 7.70 -2.69
C LEU A 141 4.20 7.64 -1.57
N ASP A 142 3.01 7.17 -1.90
CA ASP A 142 1.96 6.84 -0.93
C ASP A 142 2.01 5.35 -0.58
N VAL A 143 2.38 4.50 -1.55
CA VAL A 143 2.51 3.05 -1.39
C VAL A 143 3.89 2.63 -1.90
N LEU A 144 4.61 1.86 -1.11
CA LEU A 144 5.91 1.30 -1.51
C LEU A 144 5.87 -0.22 -1.41
N VAL A 145 6.19 -0.88 -2.51
CA VAL A 145 6.41 -2.34 -2.57
C VAL A 145 7.92 -2.58 -2.51
N THR A 146 8.37 -3.39 -1.56
CA THR A 146 9.80 -3.61 -1.33
C THR A 146 10.08 -5.02 -0.79
N THR A 147 11.36 -5.34 -0.65
CA THR A 147 11.83 -6.58 -0.02
C THR A 147 12.48 -6.27 1.33
N PRO A 148 12.64 -7.28 2.22
CA PRO A 148 13.32 -7.04 3.50
C PRO A 148 14.70 -6.39 3.36
N GLU A 149 15.49 -6.82 2.39
CA GLU A 149 16.84 -6.30 2.18
C GLU A 149 16.82 -4.84 1.72
N SER A 150 15.91 -4.52 0.79
CA SER A 150 15.77 -3.15 0.30
C SER A 150 15.19 -2.22 1.36
N LEU A 151 14.30 -2.74 2.20
CA LEU A 151 13.77 -1.99 3.34
C LEU A 151 14.88 -1.68 4.36
N ALA A 152 15.70 -2.67 4.68
CA ALA A 152 16.83 -2.47 5.61
C ALA A 152 17.77 -1.37 5.09
N LEU A 153 18.06 -1.41 3.79
CA LEU A 153 18.89 -0.37 3.17
C LEU A 153 18.19 1.00 3.21
N LEU A 154 16.90 1.06 2.93
CA LEU A 154 16.14 2.32 2.98
C LEU A 154 16.17 2.90 4.39
N LEU A 155 15.98 2.06 5.40
CA LEU A 155 15.99 2.48 6.81
C LEU A 155 17.37 2.91 7.32
N SER A 156 18.45 2.59 6.59
CA SER A 156 19.80 3.01 6.95
C SER A 156 20.07 4.48 6.62
N TYR A 157 19.28 5.09 5.75
CA TYR A 157 19.45 6.49 5.37
C TYR A 157 18.81 7.40 6.44
N PRO A 158 19.54 8.44 6.90
CA PRO A 158 19.03 9.30 7.98
C PRO A 158 17.80 10.13 7.57
N ASP A 159 17.60 10.37 6.29
CA ASP A 159 16.48 11.17 5.76
C ASP A 159 15.20 10.35 5.53
N THR A 160 15.20 9.07 5.89
CA THR A 160 14.04 8.20 5.67
C THR A 160 12.97 8.34 6.76
N ALA A 161 13.40 8.55 8.02
CA ALA A 161 12.46 8.57 9.15
C ALA A 161 11.31 9.57 8.97
N PRO A 162 11.55 10.83 8.53
CA PRO A 162 10.42 11.75 8.32
C PRO A 162 9.42 11.29 7.27
N GLN A 163 9.86 10.49 6.29
CA GLN A 163 8.99 9.98 5.22
C GLN A 163 8.04 8.89 5.72
N LEU A 164 8.43 8.23 6.83
CA LEU A 164 7.68 7.13 7.41
C LEU A 164 6.75 7.57 8.55
N SER A 165 6.81 8.83 8.96
CA SER A 165 6.06 9.35 10.11
C SER A 165 4.53 9.29 9.94
N ALA A 166 4.04 9.14 8.72
CA ALA A 166 2.61 9.02 8.43
C ALA A 166 2.22 7.62 8.00
N LEU A 167 3.08 6.63 8.21
CA LEU A 167 2.85 5.24 7.82
C LEU A 167 1.66 4.68 8.62
N ARG A 168 0.66 4.20 7.91
CA ARG A 168 -0.59 3.72 8.50
C ARG A 168 -0.73 2.19 8.44
N CYS A 169 -0.05 1.57 7.48
CA CYS A 169 -0.22 0.15 7.25
C CYS A 169 1.07 -0.49 6.75
N VAL A 170 1.43 -1.60 7.37
CA VAL A 170 2.53 -2.46 6.91
C VAL A 170 1.93 -3.82 6.59
N ILE A 171 2.11 -4.27 5.35
CA ILE A 171 1.64 -5.57 4.88
C ILE A 171 2.87 -6.43 4.60
N VAL A 172 2.94 -7.59 5.22
CA VAL A 172 3.99 -8.58 4.98
C VAL A 172 3.37 -9.74 4.22
N ASP A 173 3.68 -9.81 2.93
CA ASP A 173 3.17 -10.83 2.04
C ASP A 173 4.08 -12.07 2.07
N GLU A 174 3.49 -13.24 1.86
CA GLU A 174 4.23 -14.52 1.81
C GLU A 174 5.16 -14.70 3.01
N TRP A 175 4.69 -14.30 4.20
CA TRP A 175 5.50 -14.28 5.42
C TRP A 175 6.12 -15.62 5.76
N HIS A 176 5.48 -16.72 5.33
CA HIS A 176 5.97 -18.08 5.58
C HIS A 176 7.35 -18.33 4.93
N GLU A 177 7.66 -17.60 3.85
CA GLU A 177 8.97 -17.68 3.19
C GLU A 177 10.11 -17.08 4.05
N LEU A 178 9.73 -16.35 5.11
CA LEU A 178 10.68 -15.67 6.00
C LEU A 178 10.86 -16.41 7.32
N LEU A 179 10.06 -17.44 7.57
CA LEU A 179 10.12 -18.18 8.83
C LEU A 179 11.42 -18.99 8.91
N GLY A 180 12.09 -18.89 10.06
CA GLY A 180 13.24 -19.71 10.38
C GLY A 180 14.52 -19.39 9.61
N ASN A 181 14.61 -18.19 9.00
CA ASN A 181 15.81 -17.83 8.25
C ASN A 181 16.28 -16.40 8.56
N LYS A 182 17.48 -16.06 8.06
CA LYS A 182 18.12 -14.75 8.32
C LYS A 182 17.29 -13.58 7.79
N ARG A 183 16.56 -13.77 6.70
CA ARG A 183 15.73 -12.73 6.10
C ARG A 183 14.55 -12.38 7.02
N GLY A 184 14.01 -13.38 7.72
CA GLY A 184 12.97 -13.15 8.72
C GLY A 184 13.48 -12.34 9.91
N VAL A 185 14.68 -12.65 10.38
CA VAL A 185 15.33 -11.86 11.45
C VAL A 185 15.54 -10.42 10.98
N LEU A 186 16.03 -10.24 9.75
CA LEU A 186 16.22 -8.91 9.17
C LEU A 186 14.90 -8.14 9.14
N LEU A 187 13.82 -8.80 8.69
CA LEU A 187 12.51 -8.16 8.67
C LEU A 187 12.04 -7.76 10.06
N GLN A 188 12.22 -8.64 11.06
CA GLN A 188 11.85 -8.33 12.44
C GLN A 188 12.58 -7.06 12.95
N LEU A 189 13.88 -6.93 12.64
CA LEU A 189 14.65 -5.75 13.00
C LEU A 189 14.12 -4.50 12.28
N CYS A 190 13.77 -4.63 11.01
CA CYS A 190 13.17 -3.52 10.24
C CYS A 190 11.83 -3.08 10.86
N LEU A 191 10.97 -4.04 11.22
CA LEU A 191 9.67 -3.74 11.82
C LEU A 191 9.82 -3.09 13.19
N ALA A 192 10.79 -3.56 13.99
CA ALA A 192 11.11 -2.93 15.27
C ALA A 192 11.55 -1.47 15.08
N ARG A 193 12.42 -1.21 14.10
CA ARG A 193 12.87 0.14 13.78
C ARG A 193 11.71 1.03 13.27
N LEU A 194 10.81 0.47 12.45
CA LEU A 194 9.65 1.20 11.96
C LEU A 194 8.75 1.70 13.09
N ARG A 195 8.56 0.92 14.16
CA ARG A 195 7.82 1.34 15.34
C ARG A 195 8.41 2.56 16.03
N UNK A 196 9.57 2.61 15.81
CA UNK A 196 10.30 3.63 16.40
C UNK A 196 10.27 4.89 15.66
N VAL A 197 9.94 4.92 14.44
CA VAL A 197 9.99 6.12 13.58
C VAL A 197 8.63 6.52 12.99
N ALA A 198 7.63 5.63 12.97
CA ALA A 198 6.28 5.84 12.38
C ALA A 198 5.19 6.33 13.39
#